data_1738e3061cf0245a34b71b9fc61e09ac
#
_entry.id   1738e3061cf0245a34b71b9fc61e09ac
#
_cell.length_a   1.000
_cell.length_b   1.000
_cell.length_c   1.000
_cell.angle_alpha   90.00
_cell.angle_beta   90.00
_cell.angle_gamma   90.00
#
_symmetry.space_group_name_H-M   'P 1'
#
loop_
_entity.id
_entity.type
_entity.pdbx_description
1 polymer ?
#
loop_
_entity_poly.entity_id
_entity_poly.type
_entity_poly.pdbx_seq_one_letter_code
_entity_poly.pdbx_strand_id
1 'polypeptide(L)'
;TTAGSGAEVTSNAVIYVDGIKHSFESELLIPDNFFLIPEFLISAPNKIKASAGFDAIAQALESLVSKKSNDQSVEFASKSLRVSVNSYISFLKDPNLKNATEMSIASNLAGKAINISKTTAPHATSYPFTSLFNISHGHAVGLFFESFFRFNFDNLNRSETSFDLKKRFDLIFDLFDVRNIDDFSSKIKFMKKQAELEDNLIK
;
A
#
# COMPACT_ATOMS: atom_id res chain seq x y z
N THR A 1 -8.54 12.95 -1.80
CA THR A 1 -9.71 12.40 -1.14
C THR A 1 -9.90 10.91 -1.43
N THR A 2 -8.84 10.15 -1.29
CA THR A 2 -8.84 8.69 -1.32
C THR A 2 -8.09 8.19 -0.09
N ALA A 3 -8.46 7.03 0.45
CA ALA A 3 -7.70 6.37 1.51
C ALA A 3 -6.65 5.45 0.85
N GLY A 4 -5.62 6.03 0.28
CA GLY A 4 -4.60 5.32 -0.49
C GLY A 4 -3.21 5.91 -0.35
N SER A 5 -2.90 6.95 -1.10
CA SER A 5 -1.54 7.49 -1.26
C SER A 5 -0.92 8.10 0.01
N GLY A 6 -1.73 8.55 0.99
CA GLY A 6 -1.23 9.30 2.13
C GLY A 6 -0.49 10.59 1.75
N ALA A 7 -0.89 11.23 0.62
CA ALA A 7 -0.20 12.39 0.07
C ALA A 7 -0.14 13.59 1.04
N GLU A 8 -1.06 13.66 1.99
CA GLU A 8 -1.11 14.70 3.01
C GLU A 8 0.04 14.65 4.03
N VAL A 9 0.87 13.59 3.99
CA VAL A 9 2.00 13.39 4.92
C VAL A 9 3.28 12.95 4.21
N THR A 10 3.34 13.09 2.88
CA THR A 10 4.50 12.68 2.09
C THR A 10 5.18 13.86 1.41
N SER A 11 6.51 13.82 1.34
CA SER A 11 7.35 14.79 0.63
C SER A 11 7.45 14.53 -0.88
N ASN A 12 6.60 13.65 -1.42
CA ASN A 12 6.66 13.23 -2.81
C ASN A 12 5.40 13.67 -3.59
N ALA A 13 5.60 14.23 -4.77
CA ALA A 13 4.55 14.50 -5.73
C ALA A 13 4.88 13.89 -7.09
N VAL A 14 3.87 13.34 -7.76
CA VAL A 14 3.98 12.80 -9.10
C VAL A 14 3.18 13.66 -10.06
N ILE A 15 3.82 14.14 -11.11
CA ILE A 15 3.18 14.86 -12.20
C ILE A 15 3.51 14.21 -13.53
N TYR A 16 2.61 14.36 -14.50
CA TYR A 16 2.81 13.93 -15.87
C TYR A 16 2.94 15.16 -16.76
N VAL A 17 4.03 15.26 -17.52
CA VAL A 17 4.27 16.30 -18.51
C VAL A 17 4.47 15.61 -19.86
N ASP A 18 3.65 15.93 -20.83
CA ASP A 18 3.65 15.29 -22.17
C ASP A 18 3.63 13.75 -22.13
N GLY A 19 2.87 13.19 -21.18
CA GLY A 19 2.74 11.74 -20.97
C GLY A 19 3.94 11.10 -20.24
N ILE A 20 4.96 11.87 -19.89
CA ILE A 20 6.14 11.40 -19.14
C ILE A 20 5.91 11.67 -17.66
N LYS A 21 6.11 10.62 -16.84
CA LYS A 21 6.02 10.72 -15.37
C LYS A 21 7.25 11.40 -14.80
N HIS A 22 7.03 12.41 -13.97
CA HIS A 22 8.04 13.06 -13.15
C HIS A 22 7.70 12.89 -11.68
N SER A 23 8.71 12.56 -10.89
CA SER A 23 8.60 12.45 -9.43
C SER A 23 9.42 13.56 -8.81
N PHE A 24 8.78 14.34 -7.95
CA PHE A 24 9.43 15.41 -7.19
C PHE A 24 9.44 15.04 -5.72
N GLU A 25 10.57 15.28 -5.07
CA GLU A 25 10.72 15.08 -3.64
C GLU A 25 11.21 16.38 -3.00
N SER A 26 10.43 16.91 -2.05
CA SER A 26 10.79 18.10 -1.27
C SER A 26 9.98 18.14 0.02
N GLU A 27 10.61 18.48 1.13
CA GLU A 27 9.92 18.73 2.40
C GLU A 27 8.85 19.84 2.30
N LEU A 28 9.01 20.78 1.35
CA LEU A 28 8.04 21.84 1.08
C LEU A 28 6.71 21.33 0.52
N LEU A 29 6.64 20.06 0.09
CA LEU A 29 5.41 19.43 -0.40
C LEU A 29 4.53 18.91 0.73
N ILE A 30 5.08 18.75 1.94
CA ILE A 30 4.31 18.31 3.10
C ILE A 30 3.45 19.47 3.58
N PRO A 31 2.11 19.34 3.62
CA PRO A 31 1.24 20.39 4.12
C PRO A 31 1.50 20.68 5.60
N ASP A 32 1.47 21.96 6.01
CA ASP A 32 1.55 22.35 7.42
C ASP A 32 0.36 21.79 8.23
N ASN A 33 -0.81 21.69 7.59
CA ASN A 33 -2.04 21.17 8.20
C ASN A 33 -2.80 20.33 7.20
N PHE A 34 -3.44 19.26 7.67
CA PHE A 34 -4.35 18.45 6.89
C PHE A 34 -5.55 18.01 7.72
N PHE A 35 -6.63 17.65 7.04
CA PHE A 35 -7.84 17.08 7.65
C PHE A 35 -8.20 15.80 6.95
N LEU A 36 -8.43 14.74 7.72
CA LEU A 36 -9.03 13.50 7.22
C LEU A 36 -10.55 13.64 7.36
N ILE A 37 -11.27 13.58 6.25
CA ILE A 37 -12.73 13.68 6.21
C ILE A 37 -13.30 12.36 5.66
N PRO A 38 -13.49 11.35 6.52
CA PRO A 38 -13.89 10.00 6.11
C PRO A 38 -15.23 9.95 5.37
N GLU A 39 -16.13 10.89 5.64
CA GLU A 39 -17.44 11.00 5.01
C GLU A 39 -17.35 11.03 3.48
N PHE A 40 -16.35 11.68 2.94
CA PHE A 40 -16.14 11.74 1.48
C PHE A 40 -15.75 10.40 0.86
N LEU A 41 -15.26 9.47 1.66
CA LEU A 41 -14.88 8.13 1.19
C LEU A 41 -16.09 7.20 1.06
N ILE A 42 -17.15 7.43 1.84
CA ILE A 42 -18.32 6.55 1.88
C ILE A 42 -18.98 6.48 0.51
N SER A 43 -19.17 7.64 -0.13
CA SER A 43 -19.82 7.76 -1.44
C SER A 43 -18.89 7.53 -2.63
N ALA A 44 -17.59 7.32 -2.42
CA ALA A 44 -16.65 7.08 -3.50
C ALA A 44 -16.99 5.78 -4.25
N PRO A 45 -16.78 5.71 -5.58
CA PRO A 45 -16.98 4.48 -6.35
C PRO A 45 -16.15 3.31 -5.81
N ASN A 46 -16.72 2.10 -5.80
CA ASN A 46 -16.03 0.92 -5.27
C ASN A 46 -14.66 0.69 -5.92
N LYS A 47 -14.55 0.86 -7.23
CA LYS A 47 -13.27 0.74 -7.95
C LYS A 47 -12.18 1.69 -7.39
N ILE A 48 -12.57 2.91 -7.01
CA ILE A 48 -11.64 3.89 -6.41
C ILE A 48 -11.26 3.45 -4.99
N LYS A 49 -12.24 3.06 -4.16
CA LYS A 49 -12.01 2.54 -2.80
C LYS A 49 -11.12 1.30 -2.82
N ALA A 50 -11.38 0.37 -3.73
CA ALA A 50 -10.63 -0.87 -3.90
C ALA A 50 -9.16 -0.60 -4.22
N SER A 51 -8.91 0.15 -5.28
CA SER A 51 -7.55 0.50 -5.69
C SER A 51 -6.80 1.29 -4.61
N ALA A 52 -7.42 2.34 -4.07
CA ALA A 52 -6.78 3.18 -3.05
C ALA A 52 -6.50 2.39 -1.75
N GLY A 53 -7.46 1.63 -1.27
CA GLY A 53 -7.28 0.86 -0.02
C GLY A 53 -6.21 -0.22 -0.16
N PHE A 54 -6.12 -0.88 -1.32
CA PHE A 54 -5.03 -1.84 -1.57
C PHE A 54 -3.67 -1.14 -1.67
N ASP A 55 -3.62 0.06 -2.27
CA ASP A 55 -2.41 0.89 -2.33
C ASP A 55 -1.86 1.20 -0.92
N ALA A 56 -2.73 1.61 0.01
CA ALA A 56 -2.32 1.85 1.40
C ALA A 56 -1.75 0.59 2.08
N ILE A 57 -2.37 -0.57 1.85
CA ILE A 57 -1.87 -1.86 2.37
C ILE A 57 -0.50 -2.20 1.76
N ALA A 58 -0.36 -2.05 0.45
CA ALA A 58 0.88 -2.31 -0.26
C ALA A 58 2.01 -1.38 0.22
N GLN A 59 1.75 -0.09 0.37
CA GLN A 59 2.71 0.89 0.90
C GLN A 59 3.22 0.49 2.29
N ALA A 60 2.32 0.13 3.20
CA ALA A 60 2.70 -0.29 4.54
C ALA A 60 3.53 -1.59 4.53
N LEU A 61 3.15 -2.58 3.72
CA LEU A 61 3.91 -3.83 3.55
C LEU A 61 5.30 -3.57 2.94
N GLU A 62 5.38 -2.77 1.89
CA GLU A 62 6.65 -2.42 1.27
C GLU A 62 7.55 -1.63 2.21
N SER A 63 6.99 -0.75 3.05
CA SER A 63 7.74 -0.03 4.07
C SER A 63 8.44 -0.98 5.06
N LEU A 64 7.80 -2.10 5.43
CA LEU A 64 8.40 -3.08 6.34
C LEU A 64 9.63 -3.77 5.76
N VAL A 65 9.69 -3.98 4.44
CA VAL A 65 10.77 -4.70 3.76
C VAL A 65 11.74 -3.80 3.00
N SER A 66 11.49 -2.48 2.96
CA SER A 66 12.35 -1.52 2.28
C SER A 66 13.73 -1.42 2.95
N LYS A 67 14.80 -1.33 2.16
CA LYS A 67 16.18 -1.10 2.66
C LYS A 67 16.30 0.16 3.54
N LYS A 68 15.44 1.16 3.33
CA LYS A 68 15.41 2.42 4.10
C LYS A 68 14.51 2.35 5.32
N SER A 69 13.91 1.18 5.62
CA SER A 69 13.07 0.99 6.79
C SER A 69 13.84 1.21 8.09
N ASN A 70 13.23 1.89 9.03
CA ASN A 70 13.72 2.09 10.39
C ASN A 70 12.58 1.84 11.40
N ASP A 71 12.88 1.92 12.70
CA ASP A 71 11.91 1.60 13.75
C ASP A 71 10.65 2.47 13.67
N GLN A 72 10.78 3.75 13.33
CA GLN A 72 9.64 4.65 13.19
C GLN A 72 8.76 4.28 12.00
N SER A 73 9.36 3.96 10.83
CA SER A 73 8.59 3.51 9.67
C SER A 73 7.90 2.18 9.92
N VAL A 74 8.54 1.28 10.67
CA VAL A 74 7.94 -0.01 11.10
C VAL A 74 6.76 0.21 12.02
N GLU A 75 6.86 1.12 12.96
CA GLU A 75 5.76 1.45 13.87
C GLU A 75 4.54 1.97 13.08
N PHE A 76 4.73 2.93 12.16
CA PHE A 76 3.67 3.46 11.34
C PHE A 76 3.06 2.38 10.42
N ALA A 77 3.89 1.60 9.73
CA ALA A 77 3.45 0.54 8.84
C ALA A 77 2.65 -0.54 9.59
N SER A 78 3.13 -0.96 10.76
CA SER A 78 2.45 -1.97 11.58
C SER A 78 1.10 -1.46 12.08
N LYS A 79 1.01 -0.20 12.54
CA LYS A 79 -0.27 0.42 12.94
C LYS A 79 -1.23 0.51 11.75
N SER A 80 -0.75 0.89 10.58
CA SER A 80 -1.54 0.93 9.35
C SER A 80 -2.12 -0.45 9.02
N LEU A 81 -1.30 -1.50 9.00
CA LEU A 81 -1.72 -2.85 8.65
C LEU A 81 -2.71 -3.45 9.67
N ARG A 82 -2.50 -3.24 10.98
CA ARG A 82 -3.45 -3.69 12.01
C ARG A 82 -4.87 -3.19 11.77
N VAL A 83 -5.00 -1.97 11.25
CA VAL A 83 -6.30 -1.36 10.95
C VAL A 83 -6.78 -1.81 9.57
N SER A 84 -5.98 -1.63 8.52
CA SER A 84 -6.41 -1.84 7.13
C SER A 84 -6.75 -3.29 6.80
N VAL A 85 -5.98 -4.27 7.30
CA VAL A 85 -6.23 -5.71 7.04
C VAL A 85 -7.61 -6.13 7.52
N ASN A 86 -8.08 -5.56 8.64
CA ASN A 86 -9.39 -5.88 9.22
C ASN A 86 -10.54 -5.06 8.59
N SER A 87 -10.25 -3.83 8.13
CA SER A 87 -11.30 -2.89 7.70
C SER A 87 -11.50 -2.82 6.19
N TYR A 88 -10.50 -3.21 5.40
CA TYR A 88 -10.52 -3.02 3.94
C TYR A 88 -11.72 -3.67 3.25
N ILE A 89 -11.97 -4.95 3.51
CA ILE A 89 -13.08 -5.67 2.85
C ILE A 89 -14.44 -5.17 3.32
N SER A 90 -14.59 -4.86 4.61
CA SER A 90 -15.84 -4.29 5.14
C SER A 90 -16.09 -2.88 4.57
N PHE A 91 -15.06 -2.07 4.42
CA PHE A 91 -15.14 -0.77 3.77
C PHE A 91 -15.60 -0.84 2.30
N LEU A 92 -15.24 -1.91 1.58
CA LEU A 92 -15.71 -2.11 0.20
C LEU A 92 -17.16 -2.58 0.14
N LYS A 93 -17.55 -3.51 1.03
CA LYS A 93 -18.86 -4.18 0.99
C LYS A 93 -19.97 -3.35 1.61
N ASP A 94 -19.69 -2.69 2.71
CA ASP A 94 -20.64 -1.90 3.49
C ASP A 94 -19.94 -0.65 4.04
N PRO A 95 -19.67 0.36 3.18
CA PRO A 95 -18.96 1.58 3.59
C PRO A 95 -19.82 2.38 4.57
N ASN A 96 -19.27 2.61 5.75
CA ASN A 96 -19.84 3.43 6.80
C ASN A 96 -18.76 4.30 7.46
N LEU A 97 -19.16 5.22 8.33
CA LEU A 97 -18.23 6.17 8.94
C LEU A 97 -17.09 5.49 9.70
N LYS A 98 -17.38 4.36 10.38
CA LYS A 98 -16.37 3.63 11.15
C LYS A 98 -15.26 3.10 10.23
N ASN A 99 -15.60 2.28 9.23
CA ASN A 99 -14.58 1.66 8.37
C ASN A 99 -13.93 2.66 7.41
N ALA A 100 -14.63 3.72 7.00
CA ALA A 100 -14.04 4.83 6.27
C ALA A 100 -13.00 5.60 7.11
N THR A 101 -13.29 5.85 8.41
CA THR A 101 -12.33 6.44 9.35
C THR A 101 -11.10 5.54 9.54
N GLU A 102 -11.32 4.25 9.73
CA GLU A 102 -10.25 3.25 9.87
C GLU A 102 -9.34 3.25 8.64
N MET A 103 -9.91 3.22 7.43
CA MET A 103 -9.13 3.27 6.19
C MET A 103 -8.42 4.60 5.98
N SER A 104 -9.01 5.74 6.37
CA SER A 104 -8.34 7.05 6.32
C SER A 104 -7.12 7.09 7.23
N ILE A 105 -7.25 6.60 8.46
CA ILE A 105 -6.14 6.52 9.43
C ILE A 105 -5.05 5.57 8.91
N ALA A 106 -5.44 4.41 8.38
CA ALA A 106 -4.49 3.44 7.83
C ALA A 106 -3.70 4.01 6.66
N SER A 107 -4.36 4.70 5.73
CA SER A 107 -3.71 5.39 4.60
C SER A 107 -2.72 6.47 5.06
N ASN A 108 -3.12 7.31 6.02
CA ASN A 108 -2.24 8.33 6.60
C ASN A 108 -0.99 7.71 7.25
N LEU A 109 -1.17 6.64 8.02
CA LEU A 109 -0.06 5.92 8.64
C LEU A 109 0.86 5.25 7.61
N ALA A 110 0.30 4.67 6.53
CA ALA A 110 1.07 4.12 5.43
C ALA A 110 1.88 5.22 4.72
N GLY A 111 1.28 6.39 4.48
CA GLY A 111 1.96 7.56 3.95
C GLY A 111 3.15 8.01 4.83
N LYS A 112 2.97 8.10 6.14
CA LYS A 112 4.06 8.39 7.08
C LYS A 112 5.18 7.35 7.02
N ALA A 113 4.82 6.08 6.89
CA ALA A 113 5.80 5.00 6.78
C ALA A 113 6.64 5.12 5.50
N ILE A 114 6.01 5.28 4.32
CA ILE A 114 6.74 5.40 3.05
C ILE A 114 7.44 6.75 2.88
N ASN A 115 7.02 7.78 3.56
CA ASN A 115 7.77 9.04 3.57
C ASN A 115 9.19 8.83 4.09
N ILE A 116 9.37 7.93 5.06
CA ILE A 116 10.66 7.52 5.61
C ILE A 116 11.33 6.46 4.73
N SER A 117 10.66 5.32 4.54
CA SER A 117 11.25 4.10 3.97
C SER A 117 11.28 4.07 2.45
N LYS A 118 10.46 4.88 1.80
CA LYS A 118 10.07 4.77 0.38
C LYS A 118 9.36 3.44 0.08
N THR A 119 8.81 3.32 -1.13
CA THR A 119 8.26 2.07 -1.67
C THR A 119 9.35 1.24 -2.36
N THR A 120 9.00 0.07 -2.88
CA THR A 120 9.92 -0.89 -3.46
C THR A 120 9.52 -1.32 -4.88
N ALA A 121 9.90 -2.52 -5.30
CA ALA A 121 9.69 -3.02 -6.65
C ALA A 121 8.22 -3.08 -7.10
N PRO A 122 7.20 -3.48 -6.30
CA PRO A 122 5.80 -3.46 -6.72
C PRO A 122 5.35 -2.09 -7.21
N HIS A 123 5.64 -1.03 -6.47
CA HIS A 123 5.33 0.34 -6.90
C HIS A 123 6.14 0.76 -8.12
N ALA A 124 7.45 0.47 -8.15
CA ALA A 124 8.30 0.84 -9.28
C ALA A 124 7.85 0.20 -10.60
N THR A 125 7.38 -1.06 -10.56
CA THR A 125 6.88 -1.76 -11.75
C THR A 125 5.46 -1.36 -12.13
N SER A 126 4.67 -0.74 -11.24
CA SER A 126 3.29 -0.36 -11.50
C SER A 126 3.13 0.78 -12.51
N TYR A 127 4.12 1.64 -12.64
CA TYR A 127 4.00 2.90 -13.38
C TYR A 127 3.64 2.74 -14.87
N PRO A 128 4.28 1.84 -15.66
CA PRO A 128 3.88 1.62 -17.05
C PRO A 128 2.44 1.14 -17.19
N PHE A 129 1.96 0.31 -16.26
CA PHE A 129 0.60 -0.20 -16.28
C PHE A 129 -0.44 0.89 -16.04
N THR A 130 -0.14 1.85 -15.18
CA THR A 130 -0.99 3.01 -14.97
C THR A 130 -0.96 3.96 -16.18
N SER A 131 0.22 4.31 -16.69
CA SER A 131 0.36 5.33 -17.73
C SER A 131 -0.02 4.85 -19.13
N LEU A 132 0.28 3.59 -19.49
CA LEU A 132 0.07 3.06 -20.84
C LEU A 132 -1.25 2.30 -20.98
N PHE A 133 -1.71 1.65 -19.89
CA PHE A 133 -2.88 0.77 -19.93
C PHE A 133 -4.07 1.31 -19.12
N ASN A 134 -3.95 2.50 -18.54
CA ASN A 134 -5.00 3.15 -17.74
C ASN A 134 -5.54 2.27 -16.59
N ILE A 135 -4.66 1.43 -16.01
CA ILE A 135 -4.98 0.63 -14.85
C ILE A 135 -4.83 1.52 -13.61
N SER A 136 -5.80 1.49 -12.69
CA SER A 136 -5.72 2.30 -11.47
C SER A 136 -4.48 1.92 -10.65
N HIS A 137 -3.83 2.90 -10.03
CA HIS A 137 -2.48 2.74 -9.44
C HIS A 137 -2.36 1.56 -8.45
N GLY A 138 -3.22 1.50 -7.44
CA GLY A 138 -3.17 0.39 -6.48
C GLY A 138 -3.47 -0.97 -7.09
N HIS A 139 -4.29 -1.03 -8.16
CA HIS A 139 -4.48 -2.26 -8.94
C HIS A 139 -3.18 -2.65 -9.65
N ALA A 140 -2.52 -1.70 -10.32
CA ALA A 140 -1.24 -1.93 -10.99
C ALA A 140 -0.15 -2.40 -10.02
N VAL A 141 -0.09 -1.83 -8.81
CA VAL A 141 0.80 -2.31 -7.73
C VAL A 141 0.47 -3.76 -7.36
N GLY A 142 -0.81 -4.11 -7.31
CA GLY A 142 -1.29 -5.46 -6.97
C GLY A 142 -0.91 -6.55 -7.94
N LEU A 143 -0.67 -6.25 -9.24
CA LEU A 143 -0.43 -7.26 -10.29
C LEU A 143 0.75 -8.18 -10.01
N PHE A 144 1.82 -7.64 -9.44
CA PHE A 144 3.06 -8.39 -9.19
C PHE A 144 3.38 -8.50 -7.69
N PHE A 145 2.47 -8.05 -6.83
CA PHE A 145 2.75 -7.86 -5.42
C PHE A 145 3.23 -9.14 -4.74
N GLU A 146 2.46 -10.23 -4.87
CA GLU A 146 2.81 -11.51 -4.25
C GLU A 146 4.10 -12.11 -4.80
N SER A 147 4.36 -11.92 -6.11
CA SER A 147 5.58 -12.42 -6.75
C SER A 147 6.83 -11.77 -6.16
N PHE A 148 6.82 -10.46 -5.94
CA PHE A 148 7.94 -9.75 -5.31
C PHE A 148 8.12 -10.13 -3.85
N PHE A 149 7.03 -10.26 -3.09
CA PHE A 149 7.10 -10.66 -1.68
C PHE A 149 7.62 -12.10 -1.54
N ARG A 150 7.16 -13.02 -2.39
CA ARG A 150 7.70 -14.37 -2.44
C ARG A 150 9.18 -14.39 -2.82
N PHE A 151 9.56 -13.66 -3.86
CA PHE A 151 10.97 -13.55 -4.25
C PHE A 151 11.85 -13.07 -3.11
N ASN A 152 11.43 -12.05 -2.37
CA ASN A 152 12.16 -11.54 -1.21
C ASN A 152 12.27 -12.60 -0.11
N PHE A 153 11.19 -13.33 0.17
CA PHE A 153 11.17 -14.39 1.18
C PHE A 153 12.08 -15.57 0.79
N ASP A 154 12.05 -15.98 -0.46
CA ASP A 154 12.86 -17.11 -0.96
C ASP A 154 14.36 -16.74 -1.04
N ASN A 155 14.71 -15.45 -0.99
CA ASN A 155 16.07 -14.94 -1.10
C ASN A 155 16.54 -14.16 0.15
N LEU A 156 16.05 -14.49 1.35
CA LEU A 156 16.41 -13.82 2.60
C LEU A 156 17.92 -13.72 2.83
N ASN A 157 18.67 -14.77 2.50
CA ASN A 157 20.12 -14.85 2.64
C ASN A 157 20.91 -13.97 1.66
N ARG A 158 20.24 -13.40 0.66
CA ARG A 158 20.82 -12.48 -0.34
C ARG A 158 20.42 -11.03 -0.09
N SER A 159 19.66 -10.77 0.95
CA SER A 159 19.21 -9.42 1.27
C SER A 159 20.36 -8.58 1.83
N GLU A 160 20.43 -7.33 1.37
CA GLU A 160 21.41 -6.34 1.84
C GLU A 160 20.68 -5.29 2.69
N THR A 161 19.99 -5.71 3.74
CA THR A 161 19.29 -4.81 4.67
C THR A 161 20.10 -4.60 5.94
N SER A 162 19.95 -3.45 6.59
CA SER A 162 20.55 -3.17 7.91
C SER A 162 19.83 -3.88 9.06
N PHE A 163 18.75 -4.60 8.78
CA PHE A 163 17.92 -5.32 9.72
C PHE A 163 17.70 -6.77 9.26
N ASP A 164 17.24 -7.62 10.18
CA ASP A 164 16.87 -9.00 9.88
C ASP A 164 15.56 -9.05 9.09
N LEU A 165 15.66 -9.30 7.78
CA LEU A 165 14.51 -9.37 6.89
C LEU A 165 13.56 -10.52 7.24
N LYS A 166 14.09 -11.64 7.79
CA LYS A 166 13.25 -12.74 8.26
C LYS A 166 12.30 -12.29 9.36
N LYS A 167 12.80 -11.55 10.36
CA LYS A 167 11.96 -10.99 11.42
C LYS A 167 10.89 -10.04 10.90
N ARG A 168 11.15 -9.34 9.79
CA ARG A 168 10.13 -8.51 9.13
C ARG A 168 9.03 -9.36 8.51
N PHE A 169 9.36 -10.50 7.89
CA PHE A 169 8.35 -11.44 7.41
C PHE A 169 7.57 -12.09 8.55
N ASP A 170 8.24 -12.46 9.65
CA ASP A 170 7.55 -12.97 10.85
C ASP A 170 6.53 -11.94 11.38
N LEU A 171 6.90 -10.66 11.44
CA LEU A 171 5.99 -9.57 11.79
C LEU A 171 4.83 -9.42 10.79
N ILE A 172 5.10 -9.54 9.48
CA ILE A 172 4.04 -9.49 8.45
C ILE A 172 3.07 -10.65 8.64
N PHE A 173 3.56 -11.86 8.92
CA PHE A 173 2.71 -13.02 9.16
C PHE A 173 1.81 -12.83 10.39
N ASP A 174 2.36 -12.29 11.47
CA ASP A 174 1.58 -11.94 12.67
C ASP A 174 0.50 -10.89 12.36
N LEU A 175 0.84 -9.83 11.61
CA LEU A 175 -0.12 -8.77 11.25
C LEU A 175 -1.27 -9.25 10.38
N PHE A 176 -1.04 -10.27 9.55
CA PHE A 176 -2.03 -10.87 8.66
C PHE A 176 -2.72 -12.09 9.26
N ASP A 177 -2.34 -12.51 10.46
CA ASP A 177 -2.82 -13.75 11.09
C ASP A 177 -2.67 -14.97 10.15
N VAL A 178 -1.42 -15.17 9.67
CA VAL A 178 -1.03 -16.26 8.76
C VAL A 178 0.26 -16.90 9.25
N ARG A 179 0.55 -18.14 8.83
CA ARG A 179 1.67 -18.93 9.36
C ARG A 179 2.93 -18.87 8.51
N ASN A 180 2.79 -18.57 7.23
CA ASN A 180 3.87 -18.66 6.25
C ASN A 180 3.57 -17.84 5.01
N ILE A 181 4.53 -17.82 4.06
CA ILE A 181 4.43 -17.04 2.82
C ILE A 181 3.32 -17.55 1.87
N ASP A 182 2.96 -18.84 1.92
CA ASP A 182 1.87 -19.39 1.10
C ASP A 182 0.51 -18.94 1.62
N ASP A 183 0.31 -18.97 2.93
CA ASP A 183 -0.88 -18.45 3.60
C ASP A 183 -1.01 -16.94 3.35
N PHE A 184 0.10 -16.18 3.46
CA PHE A 184 0.14 -14.75 3.15
C PHE A 184 -0.25 -14.47 1.69
N SER A 185 0.35 -15.18 0.73
CA SER A 185 0.04 -15.03 -0.69
C SER A 185 -1.45 -15.32 -0.96
N SER A 186 -1.99 -16.35 -0.31
CA SER A 186 -3.40 -16.72 -0.42
C SER A 186 -4.31 -15.63 0.14
N LYS A 187 -3.93 -15.02 1.28
CA LYS A 187 -4.66 -13.91 1.90
C LYS A 187 -4.68 -12.68 1.00
N ILE A 188 -3.55 -12.29 0.41
CA ILE A 188 -3.46 -11.18 -0.54
C ILE A 188 -4.32 -11.44 -1.79
N LYS A 189 -4.23 -12.64 -2.38
CA LYS A 189 -5.09 -13.02 -3.52
C LYS A 189 -6.58 -12.96 -3.17
N PHE A 190 -6.95 -13.43 -1.99
CA PHE A 190 -8.33 -13.33 -1.51
C PHE A 190 -8.76 -11.87 -1.39
N MET A 191 -7.94 -10.99 -0.81
CA MET A 191 -8.25 -9.57 -0.68
C MET A 191 -8.42 -8.90 -2.05
N LYS A 192 -7.51 -9.16 -3.01
CA LYS A 192 -7.61 -8.66 -4.39
C LYS A 192 -8.90 -9.14 -5.06
N LYS A 193 -9.24 -10.42 -4.94
CA LYS A 193 -10.48 -10.98 -5.49
C LYS A 193 -11.72 -10.32 -4.92
N GLN A 194 -11.78 -10.08 -3.60
CA GLN A 194 -12.90 -9.39 -2.96
C GLN A 194 -13.01 -7.92 -3.38
N ALA A 195 -11.91 -7.31 -3.79
CA ALA A 195 -11.79 -5.95 -4.26
C ALA A 195 -11.92 -5.81 -5.80
N GLU A 196 -12.16 -6.90 -6.50
CA GLU A 196 -12.19 -6.94 -7.99
C GLU A 196 -10.91 -6.40 -8.65
N LEU A 197 -9.77 -6.58 -7.97
CA LEU A 197 -8.44 -6.26 -8.49
C LEU A 197 -7.83 -7.51 -9.12
N GLU A 198 -8.33 -7.89 -10.28
CA GLU A 198 -7.94 -9.11 -10.97
C GLU A 198 -6.51 -9.05 -11.53
N ASP A 199 -5.78 -10.17 -11.48
CA ASP A 199 -4.44 -10.30 -12.09
C ASP A 199 -4.52 -10.52 -13.61
N ASN A 200 -5.66 -10.93 -14.13
CA ASN A 200 -5.87 -11.14 -15.57
C ASN A 200 -6.40 -9.86 -16.22
N LEU A 201 -5.53 -9.22 -16.99
CA LEU A 201 -5.84 -7.97 -17.71
C LEU A 201 -6.44 -8.23 -19.10
N ILE A 202 -6.51 -9.50 -19.53
CA ILE A 202 -7.10 -9.90 -20.81
C ILE A 202 -8.58 -10.17 -20.57
N LYS A 203 -9.42 -9.28 -21.02
CA LYS A 203 -10.87 -9.47 -21.15
C LYS A 203 -11.22 -9.71 -22.61
#